data_14c8a70c918d19109cfce0768292eb35
#
_entry.id   14c8a70c918d19109cfce0768292eb35
#
_cell.length_a   1.000
_cell.length_b   1.000
_cell.length_c   1.000
_cell.angle_alpha   90.00
_cell.angle_beta   90.00
_cell.angle_gamma   90.00
#
_symmetry.space_group_name_H-M   'P 1'
#
loop_
_entity.id
_entity.type
_entity.pdbx_description
1 polymer ?
#
loop_
_entity_poly.entity_id
_entity_poly.type
_entity_poly.pdbx_seq_one_letter_code
_entity_poly.pdbx_strand_id
1 'polypeptide(L)'
;MCTVCGCGTASVEGQGHKHSHAHDHAHDHGHHHHHHGHDHHHDHSHDHDHIHTDEKGDIHFGKGLGATHVPGMDQKRIVEIEQNILGENDRYAMANRSYFAERGMFVLNLVSSPGSGKTTLLTRSITDCKDRFDMSVIEGDQQTSNDAERIRATGVKATQVNTGKGCHLDAHMVGHALEHLTPEEGSVLFIENVGNLVCPAAFDLGEAHKVAILSVTEGEDKPIKYPDMFYAADVMILNKVDLLPYLNFDVEKCIDFARQVNPDIRVMQLSATSGEGLEEWFDWIGQGLDAAKEKKRA
;
A
#
# COMPACT_ATOMS: atom_id res chain seq x y z
N MET A 1 -8.63 -12.27 5.47
CA MET A 1 -8.43 -10.93 6.06
C MET A 1 -6.94 -10.72 6.18
N CYS A 2 -6.42 -9.62 5.65
CA CYS A 2 -5.06 -9.18 5.98
C CYS A 2 -5.00 -9.04 7.50
N THR A 3 -4.02 -9.65 8.15
CA THR A 3 -3.91 -9.64 9.62
C THR A 3 -3.66 -8.24 10.17
N VAL A 4 -3.13 -7.33 9.33
CA VAL A 4 -2.85 -5.93 9.70
C VAL A 4 -4.06 -5.02 9.46
N CYS A 5 -4.84 -5.23 8.41
CA CYS A 5 -5.97 -4.35 8.05
C CYS A 5 -7.33 -5.06 8.01
N GLY A 6 -7.41 -6.32 8.39
CA GLY A 6 -8.66 -7.08 8.39
C GLY A 6 -9.18 -7.54 7.03
N CYS A 7 -8.37 -7.47 5.95
CA CYS A 7 -8.83 -7.71 4.58
C CYS A 7 -8.48 -9.09 3.97
N GLY A 8 -7.92 -10.04 4.70
CA GLY A 8 -7.58 -11.35 4.10
C GLY A 8 -7.63 -12.52 5.08
N THR A 9 -7.85 -13.74 4.56
CA THR A 9 -7.68 -14.99 5.29
C THR A 9 -6.35 -15.60 4.85
N ALA A 10 -5.33 -15.55 5.68
CA ALA A 10 -4.10 -16.31 5.45
C ALA A 10 -4.36 -17.76 5.85
N SER A 11 -4.40 -18.68 4.88
CA SER A 11 -4.31 -20.11 5.16
C SER A 11 -2.84 -20.50 5.14
N VAL A 12 -2.30 -20.87 6.29
CA VAL A 12 -1.01 -21.55 6.39
C VAL A 12 -1.28 -23.03 6.22
N GLU A 13 -0.93 -23.63 5.07
CA GLU A 13 -0.90 -25.07 4.90
C GLU A 13 0.32 -25.65 5.62
N GLY A 14 0.10 -26.15 6.82
CA GLY A 14 1.03 -27.06 7.52
C GLY A 14 0.71 -28.50 7.13
N GLN A 15 1.74 -29.26 6.75
CA GLN A 15 1.67 -30.65 6.30
C GLN A 15 0.87 -31.53 7.24
N GLY A 16 -0.14 -32.22 6.70
CA GLY A 16 -0.97 -33.14 7.41
C GLY A 16 -0.36 -34.53 7.55
N HIS A 17 -0.38 -35.07 8.76
CA HIS A 17 -0.40 -36.51 8.98
C HIS A 17 -1.82 -36.98 9.27
N LYS A 18 -2.34 -37.83 8.37
CA LYS A 18 -3.58 -38.58 8.57
C LYS A 18 -3.35 -39.68 9.58
N HIS A 19 -4.15 -39.73 10.65
CA HIS A 19 -4.50 -40.94 11.34
C HIS A 19 -5.97 -41.00 11.65
N SER A 20 -6.67 -41.91 10.99
CA SER A 20 -8.03 -42.33 11.24
C SER A 20 -8.02 -43.36 12.39
N HIS A 21 -8.82 -43.13 13.42
CA HIS A 21 -9.38 -44.22 14.23
C HIS A 21 -10.76 -43.84 14.73
N ALA A 22 -11.74 -44.55 14.24
CA ALA A 22 -13.08 -44.66 14.81
C ALA A 22 -13.05 -45.65 15.95
N HIS A 23 -13.62 -45.33 17.08
CA HIS A 23 -14.18 -46.29 18.01
C HIS A 23 -15.37 -45.69 18.76
N ASP A 24 -16.52 -46.26 18.47
CA ASP A 24 -17.74 -46.24 19.27
C ASP A 24 -17.54 -46.98 20.58
N HIS A 25 -17.96 -46.44 21.71
CA HIS A 25 -18.50 -47.22 22.83
C HIS A 25 -19.31 -46.30 23.77
N ALA A 26 -20.57 -46.62 23.83
CA ALA A 26 -21.50 -46.18 24.88
C ALA A 26 -21.27 -47.04 26.15
N HIS A 27 -21.24 -46.45 27.31
CA HIS A 27 -21.63 -47.03 28.59
C HIS A 27 -22.12 -46.00 29.59
N ASP A 28 -23.36 -46.21 30.01
CA ASP A 28 -24.11 -45.63 31.11
C ASP A 28 -23.58 -46.14 32.46
N HIS A 29 -23.57 -45.26 33.51
CA HIS A 29 -23.84 -45.53 34.94
C HIS A 29 -23.42 -44.32 35.82
N GLY A 30 -24.24 -43.57 36.44
CA GLY A 30 -24.79 -43.69 37.81
C GLY A 30 -23.96 -43.01 38.91
N HIS A 31 -24.48 -41.84 39.38
CA HIS A 31 -24.39 -41.21 40.71
C HIS A 31 -23.18 -41.43 41.60
N HIS A 32 -22.54 -40.31 42.04
CA HIS A 32 -22.42 -39.93 43.48
C HIS A 32 -21.95 -38.47 43.62
N HIS A 33 -22.66 -37.75 44.52
CA HIS A 33 -22.34 -36.40 44.96
C HIS A 33 -21.11 -36.39 45.87
N HIS A 34 -20.14 -35.53 45.62
CA HIS A 34 -19.31 -34.92 46.66
C HIS A 34 -19.11 -33.44 46.35
N HIS A 35 -19.62 -32.56 47.22
CA HIS A 35 -19.29 -31.17 47.29
C HIS A 35 -17.86 -30.98 47.76
N HIS A 36 -16.99 -30.38 46.94
CA HIS A 36 -15.87 -29.61 47.41
C HIS A 36 -15.90 -28.28 46.67
N GLY A 37 -16.26 -27.23 47.39
CA GLY A 37 -16.13 -25.84 46.94
C GLY A 37 -14.64 -25.53 46.79
N HIS A 38 -14.24 -25.22 45.55
CA HIS A 38 -13.07 -24.42 45.28
C HIS A 38 -13.55 -23.22 44.49
N ASP A 39 -13.64 -22.09 45.21
CA ASP A 39 -13.73 -20.77 44.58
C ASP A 39 -12.47 -20.52 43.81
N HIS A 40 -12.47 -20.88 42.52
CA HIS A 40 -11.55 -20.31 41.56
C HIS A 40 -12.16 -19.05 40.99
N HIS A 41 -11.88 -17.92 41.64
CA HIS A 41 -11.98 -16.62 41.02
C HIS A 41 -10.98 -16.63 39.86
N HIS A 42 -11.42 -17.03 38.65
CA HIS A 42 -10.78 -16.64 37.42
C HIS A 42 -11.12 -15.17 37.21
N ASP A 43 -10.26 -14.32 37.73
CA ASP A 43 -10.22 -12.90 37.37
C ASP A 43 -9.77 -12.85 35.89
N HIS A 44 -10.73 -12.98 34.96
CA HIS A 44 -10.55 -12.65 33.58
C HIS A 44 -10.61 -11.12 33.48
N SER A 45 -9.55 -10.46 33.92
CA SER A 45 -9.29 -9.10 33.49
C SER A 45 -9.03 -9.17 31.96
N HIS A 46 -10.09 -9.08 31.20
CA HIS A 46 -9.99 -8.77 29.78
C HIS A 46 -9.39 -7.38 29.70
N ASP A 47 -8.12 -7.34 29.39
CA ASP A 47 -7.35 -6.12 29.16
C ASP A 47 -7.96 -5.42 27.92
N HIS A 48 -8.93 -4.51 28.17
CA HIS A 48 -9.57 -3.68 27.16
C HIS A 48 -8.76 -2.40 26.88
N ASP A 49 -7.45 -2.40 27.16
CA ASP A 49 -6.56 -1.23 27.10
C ASP A 49 -6.47 -0.58 25.71
N HIS A 50 -7.01 -1.21 24.67
CA HIS A 50 -6.99 -0.71 23.29
C HIS A 50 -8.31 -0.03 22.86
N ILE A 51 -9.32 0.03 23.72
CA ILE A 51 -10.58 0.72 23.49
C ILE A 51 -10.66 1.92 24.42
N HIS A 52 -10.73 3.11 23.84
CA HIS A 52 -10.80 4.37 24.60
C HIS A 52 -12.05 5.14 24.23
N THR A 53 -12.71 5.70 25.22
CA THR A 53 -13.80 6.67 25.04
C THR A 53 -13.28 8.04 25.44
N ASP A 54 -13.44 9.03 24.57
CA ASP A 54 -13.04 10.40 24.87
C ASP A 54 -14.12 11.18 25.67
N GLU A 55 -13.81 12.43 26.03
CA GLU A 55 -14.70 13.29 26.82
C GLU A 55 -16.02 13.62 26.07
N LYS A 56 -16.08 13.45 24.77
CA LYS A 56 -17.27 13.67 23.93
C LYS A 56 -18.11 12.40 23.77
N GLY A 57 -17.64 11.26 24.27
CA GLY A 57 -18.29 9.97 24.15
C GLY A 57 -17.92 9.20 22.88
N ASP A 58 -16.94 9.66 22.10
CA ASP A 58 -16.48 8.95 20.91
C ASP A 58 -15.60 7.75 21.32
N ILE A 59 -15.81 6.60 20.67
CA ILE A 59 -15.11 5.35 20.97
C ILE A 59 -13.97 5.13 19.97
N HIS A 60 -12.76 4.95 20.47
CA HIS A 60 -11.56 4.76 19.69
C HIS A 60 -10.98 3.35 19.87
N PHE A 61 -10.96 2.56 18.83
CA PHE A 61 -10.40 1.20 18.81
C PHE A 61 -8.92 1.14 18.37
N GLY A 62 -8.40 2.18 17.76
CA GLY A 62 -7.05 2.23 17.18
C GLY A 62 -6.01 2.96 18.02
N LYS A 63 -6.28 3.25 19.31
CA LYS A 63 -5.34 3.98 20.19
C LYS A 63 -4.32 3.08 20.92
N GLY A 64 -4.34 1.75 20.70
CA GLY A 64 -3.35 0.84 21.26
C GLY A 64 -2.03 0.83 20.49
N LEU A 65 -1.00 0.15 21.01
CA LEU A 65 0.33 0.04 20.42
C LEU A 65 0.33 -0.49 18.98
N GLY A 66 -0.61 -1.37 18.64
CA GLY A 66 -0.77 -1.90 17.27
C GLY A 66 -1.59 -1.01 16.35
N ALA A 67 -2.00 0.21 16.78
CA ALA A 67 -2.83 1.16 16.02
C ALA A 67 -4.08 0.55 15.35
N THR A 68 -4.48 -0.66 15.73
CA THR A 68 -5.63 -1.40 15.22
C THR A 68 -6.25 -2.27 16.31
N HIS A 69 -7.46 -2.74 16.07
CA HIS A 69 -8.18 -3.66 16.96
C HIS A 69 -8.52 -4.96 16.26
N VAL A 70 -8.08 -6.07 16.84
CA VAL A 70 -8.45 -7.44 16.42
C VAL A 70 -9.09 -8.15 17.60
N PRO A 71 -10.38 -8.53 17.53
CA PRO A 71 -11.05 -9.22 18.62
C PRO A 71 -10.31 -10.49 19.04
N GLY A 72 -10.04 -10.62 20.35
CA GLY A 72 -9.35 -11.80 20.90
C GLY A 72 -7.82 -11.80 20.73
N MET A 73 -7.22 -10.71 20.27
CA MET A 73 -5.76 -10.57 20.13
C MET A 73 -5.27 -9.37 20.95
N ASP A 74 -4.23 -9.56 21.77
CA ASP A 74 -3.60 -8.45 22.47
C ASP A 74 -2.75 -7.57 21.55
N GLN A 75 -2.51 -6.32 21.97
CA GLN A 75 -1.79 -5.33 21.16
C GLN A 75 -0.34 -5.74 20.88
N LYS A 76 0.32 -6.40 21.83
CA LYS A 76 1.70 -6.87 21.65
C LYS A 76 1.78 -7.91 20.54
N ARG A 77 0.83 -8.83 20.47
CA ARG A 77 0.76 -9.85 19.44
C ARG A 77 0.48 -9.26 18.06
N ILE A 78 -0.37 -8.22 17.99
CA ILE A 78 -0.63 -7.48 16.74
C ILE A 78 0.67 -6.85 16.22
N VAL A 79 1.42 -6.14 17.08
CA VAL A 79 2.71 -5.53 16.73
C VAL A 79 3.73 -6.56 16.26
N GLU A 80 3.85 -7.71 16.94
CA GLU A 80 4.76 -8.79 16.53
C GLU A 80 4.42 -9.32 15.12
N ILE A 81 3.13 -9.53 14.83
CA ILE A 81 2.68 -9.99 13.51
C ILE A 81 3.00 -8.95 12.43
N GLU A 82 2.70 -7.69 12.71
CA GLU A 82 2.98 -6.59 11.80
C GLU A 82 4.48 -6.47 11.48
N GLN A 83 5.32 -6.48 12.52
CA GLN A 83 6.78 -6.45 12.35
C GLN A 83 7.32 -7.63 11.53
N ASN A 84 6.77 -8.83 11.72
CA ASN A 84 7.16 -10.00 10.94
C ASN A 84 6.77 -9.87 9.47
N ILE A 85 5.55 -9.37 9.18
CA ILE A 85 5.08 -9.16 7.80
C ILE A 85 5.94 -8.10 7.11
N LEU A 86 6.17 -6.96 7.76
CA LEU A 86 6.96 -5.87 7.18
C LEU A 86 8.43 -6.29 7.01
N GLY A 87 9.02 -7.00 7.98
CA GLY A 87 10.39 -7.50 7.87
C GLY A 87 10.58 -8.51 6.72
N GLU A 88 9.58 -9.34 6.45
CA GLU A 88 9.60 -10.23 5.28
C GLU A 88 9.47 -9.43 3.97
N ASN A 89 8.57 -8.45 3.93
CA ASN A 89 8.45 -7.54 2.80
C ASN A 89 9.74 -6.79 2.50
N ASP A 90 10.40 -6.25 3.54
CA ASP A 90 11.65 -5.48 3.40
C ASP A 90 12.76 -6.32 2.77
N ARG A 91 12.82 -7.62 3.07
CA ARG A 91 13.77 -8.54 2.45
C ARG A 91 13.56 -8.63 0.93
N TYR A 92 12.31 -8.74 0.46
CA TYR A 92 11.98 -8.72 -0.96
C TYR A 92 12.21 -7.33 -1.57
N ALA A 93 11.87 -6.26 -0.86
CA ALA A 93 12.11 -4.88 -1.32
C ALA A 93 13.60 -4.62 -1.55
N MET A 94 14.49 -5.12 -0.67
CA MET A 94 15.94 -5.01 -0.87
C MET A 94 16.41 -5.76 -2.11
N ALA A 95 15.87 -6.95 -2.40
CA ALA A 95 16.19 -7.70 -3.61
C ALA A 95 15.73 -6.97 -4.87
N ASN A 96 14.49 -6.42 -4.87
CA ASN A 96 13.97 -5.61 -5.95
C ASN A 96 14.83 -4.37 -6.18
N ARG A 97 15.21 -3.66 -5.11
CA ARG A 97 16.06 -2.46 -5.19
C ARG A 97 17.43 -2.77 -5.80
N SER A 98 18.03 -3.90 -5.45
CA SER A 98 19.28 -4.35 -6.06
C SER A 98 19.10 -4.64 -7.54
N TYR A 99 18.03 -5.34 -7.92
CA TYR A 99 17.68 -5.60 -9.32
C TYR A 99 17.55 -4.31 -10.13
N PHE A 100 16.86 -3.29 -9.60
CA PHE A 100 16.68 -2.00 -10.26
C PHE A 100 18.00 -1.22 -10.38
N ALA A 101 18.79 -1.19 -9.31
CA ALA A 101 20.07 -0.49 -9.30
C ALA A 101 21.06 -1.08 -10.30
N GLU A 102 21.21 -2.42 -10.35
CA GLU A 102 22.08 -3.12 -11.28
C GLU A 102 21.71 -2.85 -12.74
N ARG A 103 20.46 -2.50 -13.02
CA ARG A 103 19.96 -2.22 -14.37
C ARG A 103 19.84 -0.72 -14.67
N GLY A 104 20.16 0.15 -13.71
CA GLY A 104 20.04 1.60 -13.88
C GLY A 104 18.61 2.05 -14.15
N MET A 105 17.65 1.40 -13.53
CA MET A 105 16.22 1.68 -13.67
C MET A 105 15.78 2.74 -12.69
N PHE A 106 14.86 3.61 -13.11
CA PHE A 106 14.17 4.56 -12.23
C PHE A 106 12.75 4.06 -11.96
N VAL A 107 12.46 3.74 -10.72
CA VAL A 107 11.22 3.05 -10.33
C VAL A 107 10.35 3.93 -9.46
N LEU A 108 9.09 4.09 -9.82
CA LEU A 108 8.11 4.93 -9.14
C LEU A 108 6.91 4.10 -8.69
N ASN A 109 6.59 4.16 -7.39
CA ASN A 109 5.39 3.56 -6.81
C ASN A 109 4.29 4.62 -6.73
N LEU A 110 3.27 4.51 -7.58
CA LEU A 110 2.15 5.43 -7.66
C LEU A 110 1.04 4.97 -6.72
N VAL A 111 0.76 5.77 -5.68
CA VAL A 111 -0.28 5.50 -4.68
C VAL A 111 -1.32 6.60 -4.65
N SER A 112 -2.58 6.27 -4.38
CA SER A 112 -3.66 7.27 -4.38
C SER A 112 -4.95 6.75 -3.77
N SER A 113 -5.90 7.64 -3.48
CA SER A 113 -7.30 7.25 -3.35
C SER A 113 -7.88 6.78 -4.68
N PRO A 114 -8.95 5.96 -4.68
CA PRO A 114 -9.72 5.67 -5.88
C PRO A 114 -10.25 6.97 -6.50
N GLY A 115 -10.16 7.09 -7.83
CA GLY A 115 -10.70 8.24 -8.56
C GLY A 115 -9.81 9.50 -8.56
N SER A 116 -8.62 9.50 -7.96
CA SER A 116 -7.67 10.63 -8.01
C SER A 116 -7.08 10.89 -9.40
N GLY A 117 -7.21 9.95 -10.33
CA GLY A 117 -6.71 10.06 -11.70
C GLY A 117 -5.33 9.44 -11.92
N LYS A 118 -4.92 8.50 -11.06
CA LYS A 118 -3.64 7.78 -11.13
C LYS A 118 -3.41 7.14 -12.50
N THR A 119 -4.31 6.24 -12.96
CA THR A 119 -4.25 5.60 -14.27
C THR A 119 -4.27 6.60 -15.44
N THR A 120 -5.02 7.70 -15.30
CA THR A 120 -5.07 8.75 -16.33
C THR A 120 -3.73 9.46 -16.44
N LEU A 121 -3.11 9.83 -15.31
CA LEU A 121 -1.77 10.43 -15.27
C LEU A 121 -0.72 9.47 -15.84
N LEU A 122 -0.76 8.20 -15.45
CA LEU A 122 0.15 7.17 -15.93
C LEU A 122 0.05 7.01 -17.46
N THR A 123 -1.17 6.82 -17.98
CA THR A 123 -1.42 6.66 -19.43
C THR A 123 -0.97 7.90 -20.20
N ARG A 124 -1.21 9.11 -19.67
CA ARG A 124 -0.76 10.36 -20.26
C ARG A 124 0.76 10.47 -20.24
N SER A 125 1.42 10.14 -19.14
CA SER A 125 2.89 10.15 -19.02
C SER A 125 3.53 9.21 -20.02
N ILE A 126 2.99 8.00 -20.18
CA ILE A 126 3.47 7.04 -21.16
C ILE A 126 3.32 7.59 -22.58
N THR A 127 2.15 8.11 -22.93
CA THR A 127 1.85 8.59 -24.27
C THR A 127 2.77 9.74 -24.68
N ASP A 128 2.99 10.71 -23.77
CA ASP A 128 3.74 11.92 -24.06
C ASP A 128 5.27 11.71 -23.96
N CYS A 129 5.73 10.67 -23.20
CA CYS A 129 7.15 10.40 -22.97
C CYS A 129 7.71 9.19 -23.73
N LYS A 130 6.91 8.45 -24.51
CA LYS A 130 7.35 7.23 -25.20
C LYS A 130 8.56 7.42 -26.11
N ASP A 131 8.77 8.62 -26.64
CA ASP A 131 9.90 8.97 -27.49
C ASP A 131 11.10 9.53 -26.72
N ARG A 132 10.96 9.77 -25.38
CA ARG A 132 12.01 10.29 -24.50
C ARG A 132 12.78 9.18 -23.78
N PHE A 133 12.09 8.14 -23.31
CA PHE A 133 12.68 7.01 -22.58
C PHE A 133 11.79 5.76 -22.61
N ASP A 134 12.42 4.59 -22.51
CA ASP A 134 11.73 3.32 -22.42
C ASP A 134 10.97 3.23 -21.08
N MET A 135 9.76 2.70 -21.15
CA MET A 135 8.89 2.57 -19.98
C MET A 135 8.24 1.19 -19.92
N SER A 136 7.94 0.77 -18.70
CA SER A 136 7.15 -0.43 -18.42
C SER A 136 6.29 -0.21 -17.18
N VAL A 137 5.26 -1.05 -17.00
CA VAL A 137 4.28 -0.89 -15.93
C VAL A 137 4.00 -2.22 -15.24
N ILE A 138 3.99 -2.21 -13.91
CA ILE A 138 3.33 -3.21 -13.07
C ILE A 138 2.07 -2.56 -12.54
N GLU A 139 0.91 -3.12 -12.85
CA GLU A 139 -0.40 -2.61 -12.43
C GLU A 139 -1.01 -3.57 -11.41
N GLY A 140 -1.34 -3.04 -10.22
CA GLY A 140 -2.00 -3.75 -9.13
C GLY A 140 -3.48 -3.41 -9.05
N ASP A 141 -4.35 -4.41 -9.29
CA ASP A 141 -5.78 -4.26 -9.08
C ASP A 141 -6.37 -5.46 -8.33
N GLN A 142 -7.55 -5.28 -7.76
CA GLN A 142 -8.22 -6.34 -7.01
C GLN A 142 -8.87 -7.37 -7.92
N GLN A 143 -9.55 -6.97 -9.00
CA GLN A 143 -10.37 -7.88 -9.83
C GLN A 143 -10.53 -7.49 -11.30
N THR A 144 -10.18 -6.28 -11.73
CA THR A 144 -10.48 -5.82 -13.09
C THR A 144 -9.24 -5.74 -13.97
N SER A 145 -9.39 -5.89 -15.29
CA SER A 145 -8.30 -5.74 -16.26
C SER A 145 -8.36 -4.42 -17.03
N ASN A 146 -9.33 -3.56 -16.74
CA ASN A 146 -9.62 -2.38 -17.54
C ASN A 146 -8.46 -1.37 -17.56
N ASP A 147 -7.81 -1.14 -16.41
CA ASP A 147 -6.70 -0.20 -16.33
C ASP A 147 -5.44 -0.78 -16.99
N ALA A 148 -5.15 -2.06 -16.81
CA ALA A 148 -4.09 -2.75 -17.52
C ALA A 148 -4.29 -2.74 -19.05
N GLU A 149 -5.52 -2.90 -19.55
CA GLU A 149 -5.84 -2.81 -20.97
C GLU A 149 -5.62 -1.40 -21.52
N ARG A 150 -6.01 -0.36 -20.79
CA ARG A 150 -5.74 1.04 -21.15
C ARG A 150 -4.24 1.31 -21.24
N ILE A 151 -3.45 0.79 -20.31
CA ILE A 151 -1.99 0.93 -20.32
C ILE A 151 -1.39 0.18 -21.49
N ARG A 152 -1.77 -1.08 -21.75
CA ARG A 152 -1.29 -1.87 -22.89
C ARG A 152 -1.63 -1.23 -24.25
N ALA A 153 -2.76 -0.55 -24.36
CA ALA A 153 -3.15 0.17 -25.56
C ALA A 153 -2.18 1.31 -25.94
N THR A 154 -1.35 1.79 -25.00
CA THR A 154 -0.27 2.76 -25.28
C THR A 154 0.93 2.14 -25.99
N GLY A 155 1.05 0.80 -26.00
CA GLY A 155 2.13 0.05 -26.63
C GLY A 155 3.30 -0.31 -25.70
N VAL A 156 3.26 0.09 -24.42
CA VAL A 156 4.31 -0.28 -23.44
C VAL A 156 4.08 -1.68 -22.87
N LYS A 157 5.18 -2.32 -22.43
CA LYS A 157 5.09 -3.57 -21.67
C LYS A 157 4.37 -3.33 -20.36
N ALA A 158 3.30 -4.09 -20.09
CA ALA A 158 2.56 -4.00 -18.84
C ALA A 158 2.15 -5.37 -18.32
N THR A 159 2.44 -5.62 -17.06
CA THR A 159 2.00 -6.83 -16.31
C THR A 159 1.01 -6.43 -15.24
N GLN A 160 -0.15 -7.09 -15.25
CA GLN A 160 -1.13 -6.94 -14.20
C GLN A 160 -0.89 -7.94 -13.09
N VAL A 161 -0.97 -7.47 -11.85
CA VAL A 161 -0.96 -8.28 -10.64
C VAL A 161 -2.35 -8.21 -10.01
N ASN A 162 -3.06 -9.32 -10.03
CA ASN A 162 -4.35 -9.41 -9.36
C ASN A 162 -4.12 -9.72 -7.87
N THR A 163 -4.38 -8.74 -7.01
CA THR A 163 -4.19 -8.87 -5.55
C THR A 163 -5.33 -9.62 -4.87
N GLY A 164 -6.39 -9.98 -5.59
CA GLY A 164 -7.56 -10.66 -5.05
C GLY A 164 -8.26 -9.83 -3.98
N LYS A 165 -8.14 -10.24 -2.72
CA LYS A 165 -8.66 -9.48 -1.56
C LYS A 165 -7.63 -8.52 -0.96
N GLY A 166 -6.41 -8.49 -1.47
CA GLY A 166 -5.36 -7.57 -1.04
C GLY A 166 -5.69 -6.14 -1.45
N CYS A 167 -5.37 -5.20 -0.61
CA CYS A 167 -5.63 -3.77 -0.82
C CYS A 167 -4.37 -3.00 -1.22
N HIS A 168 -3.27 -3.68 -1.55
CA HIS A 168 -2.00 -3.12 -2.00
C HIS A 168 -1.14 -4.20 -2.65
N LEU A 169 -0.11 -3.77 -3.38
CA LEU A 169 1.00 -4.60 -3.80
C LEU A 169 2.04 -4.70 -2.67
N ASP A 170 2.68 -5.86 -2.55
CA ASP A 170 3.87 -6.06 -1.73
C ASP A 170 5.11 -6.31 -2.61
N ALA A 171 6.31 -6.30 -1.99
CA ALA A 171 7.57 -6.44 -2.71
C ALA A 171 7.74 -7.83 -3.35
N HIS A 172 7.18 -8.87 -2.77
CA HIS A 172 7.19 -10.23 -3.34
C HIS A 172 6.37 -10.29 -4.63
N MET A 173 5.17 -9.69 -4.64
CA MET A 173 4.33 -9.58 -5.85
C MET A 173 5.05 -8.83 -6.97
N VAL A 174 5.74 -7.73 -6.64
CA VAL A 174 6.54 -6.96 -7.59
C VAL A 174 7.69 -7.79 -8.14
N GLY A 175 8.43 -8.52 -7.30
CA GLY A 175 9.50 -9.42 -7.72
C GLY A 175 9.03 -10.45 -8.74
N HIS A 176 7.89 -11.11 -8.49
CA HIS A 176 7.30 -12.05 -9.46
C HIS A 176 6.84 -11.37 -10.75
N ALA A 177 6.26 -10.17 -10.67
CA ALA A 177 5.86 -9.43 -11.85
C ALA A 177 7.05 -9.08 -12.75
N LEU A 178 8.23 -8.78 -12.18
CA LEU A 178 9.46 -8.50 -12.90
C LEU A 178 9.96 -9.69 -13.72
N GLU A 179 9.80 -10.93 -13.24
CA GLU A 179 10.18 -12.14 -13.96
C GLU A 179 9.42 -12.28 -15.29
N HIS A 180 8.16 -11.82 -15.33
CA HIS A 180 7.30 -11.87 -16.52
C HIS A 180 7.43 -10.62 -17.40
N LEU A 181 7.53 -9.44 -16.78
CA LEU A 181 7.59 -8.17 -17.48
C LEU A 181 8.90 -7.98 -18.24
N THR A 182 10.02 -8.46 -17.70
CA THR A 182 11.37 -8.29 -18.26
C THR A 182 11.59 -6.88 -18.78
N PRO A 183 11.61 -5.85 -17.90
CA PRO A 183 11.78 -4.47 -18.33
C PRO A 183 13.17 -4.20 -18.91
N GLU A 184 13.27 -3.21 -19.81
CA GLU A 184 14.54 -2.82 -20.43
C GLU A 184 15.49 -2.19 -19.40
N GLU A 185 16.78 -2.39 -19.55
CA GLU A 185 17.81 -1.71 -18.76
C GLU A 185 17.82 -0.21 -19.05
N GLY A 186 18.05 0.59 -18.01
CA GLY A 186 18.05 2.05 -18.14
C GLY A 186 16.69 2.62 -18.53
N SER A 187 15.60 1.99 -18.07
CA SER A 187 14.22 2.40 -18.32
C SER A 187 13.52 2.91 -17.05
N VAL A 188 12.35 3.49 -17.24
CA VAL A 188 11.43 3.85 -16.15
C VAL A 188 10.46 2.69 -15.91
N LEU A 189 10.29 2.29 -14.66
CA LEU A 189 9.24 1.36 -14.24
C LEU A 189 8.23 2.10 -13.38
N PHE A 190 6.99 2.11 -13.80
CA PHE A 190 5.88 2.52 -12.96
C PHE A 190 5.25 1.31 -12.29
N ILE A 191 5.09 1.39 -10.96
CA ILE A 191 4.28 0.46 -10.18
C ILE A 191 3.00 1.22 -9.83
N GLU A 192 1.90 0.91 -10.52
CA GLU A 192 0.60 1.44 -10.19
C GLU A 192 -0.02 0.61 -9.07
N ASN A 193 -0.06 1.14 -7.86
CA ASN A 193 -0.63 0.44 -6.70
C ASN A 193 -2.16 0.50 -6.69
N VAL A 194 -2.79 -0.41 -5.96
CA VAL A 194 -4.24 -0.39 -5.71
C VAL A 194 -4.66 0.95 -5.10
N GLY A 195 -5.84 1.44 -5.45
CA GLY A 195 -6.37 2.71 -4.95
C GLY A 195 -6.65 2.66 -3.44
N ASN A 196 -5.63 2.99 -2.64
CA ASN A 196 -5.66 2.98 -1.17
C ASN A 196 -4.56 3.88 -0.61
N LEU A 197 -4.88 4.69 0.42
CA LEU A 197 -3.93 5.57 1.11
C LEU A 197 -3.50 5.07 2.49
N VAL A 198 -3.93 3.88 2.91
CA VAL A 198 -3.61 3.33 4.24
C VAL A 198 -2.59 2.20 4.09
N CYS A 199 -3.01 1.07 3.51
CA CYS A 199 -2.21 -0.14 3.48
C CYS A 199 -0.84 0.01 2.78
N PRO A 200 -0.71 0.65 1.59
CA PRO A 200 0.56 0.73 0.89
C PRO A 200 1.57 1.70 1.54
N ALA A 201 1.18 2.45 2.57
CA ALA A 201 2.09 3.39 3.25
C ALA A 201 3.30 2.68 3.86
N ALA A 202 3.08 1.57 4.56
CA ALA A 202 4.12 0.83 5.28
C ALA A 202 4.93 -0.14 4.40
N PHE A 203 4.49 -0.39 3.14
CA PHE A 203 5.14 -1.37 2.27
C PHE A 203 6.11 -0.69 1.29
N ASP A 204 7.38 -0.96 1.48
CA ASP A 204 8.45 -0.66 0.51
C ASP A 204 8.43 -1.73 -0.59
N LEU A 205 8.46 -1.35 -1.85
CA LEU A 205 8.49 -2.26 -3.00
C LEU A 205 9.87 -2.35 -3.65
N GLY A 206 10.85 -1.59 -3.13
CA GLY A 206 12.17 -1.40 -3.71
C GLY A 206 12.24 -0.21 -4.67
N GLU A 207 11.18 0.59 -4.76
CA GLU A 207 11.08 1.79 -5.59
C GLU A 207 12.12 2.86 -5.23
N ALA A 208 12.45 3.74 -6.20
CA ALA A 208 13.26 4.92 -5.94
C ALA A 208 12.46 6.00 -5.19
N HIS A 209 11.19 6.17 -5.56
CA HIS A 209 10.29 7.13 -4.94
C HIS A 209 8.85 6.62 -4.87
N LYS A 210 8.20 6.89 -3.74
CA LYS A 210 6.76 6.75 -3.55
C LYS A 210 6.08 8.07 -3.89
N VAL A 211 5.13 8.03 -4.82
CA VAL A 211 4.42 9.21 -5.35
C VAL A 211 2.96 9.14 -4.95
N ALA A 212 2.56 10.00 -4.02
CA ALA A 212 1.16 10.11 -3.58
C ALA A 212 0.39 11.05 -4.51
N ILE A 213 -0.64 10.55 -5.19
CA ILE A 213 -1.48 11.32 -6.09
C ILE A 213 -2.78 11.67 -5.39
N LEU A 214 -3.00 12.95 -5.17
CA LEU A 214 -4.19 13.56 -4.58
C LEU A 214 -4.91 14.38 -5.64
N SER A 215 -6.23 14.30 -5.68
CA SER A 215 -7.05 15.15 -6.56
C SER A 215 -7.64 16.34 -5.80
N VAL A 216 -7.71 17.52 -6.43
CA VAL A 216 -8.41 18.70 -5.88
C VAL A 216 -9.90 18.46 -5.59
N THR A 217 -10.45 17.32 -6.03
CA THR A 217 -11.85 16.94 -5.75
C THR A 217 -12.01 16.16 -4.43
N GLU A 218 -10.92 15.91 -3.69
CA GLU A 218 -10.94 15.01 -2.53
C GLU A 218 -10.94 15.72 -1.17
N GLY A 219 -10.63 16.98 -1.11
CA GLY A 219 -10.49 17.78 0.12
C GLY A 219 -9.03 17.97 0.54
N GLU A 220 -8.75 19.21 0.96
CA GLU A 220 -7.40 19.68 1.32
C GLU A 220 -6.82 19.01 2.56
N ASP A 221 -7.65 18.42 3.42
CA ASP A 221 -7.26 17.80 4.68
C ASP A 221 -6.79 16.33 4.56
N LYS A 222 -6.72 15.81 3.33
CA LYS A 222 -6.23 14.44 3.07
C LYS A 222 -4.85 14.16 3.67
N PRO A 223 -3.84 15.06 3.58
CA PRO A 223 -2.53 14.76 4.15
C PRO A 223 -2.57 14.51 5.66
N ILE A 224 -3.35 15.25 6.41
CA ILE A 224 -3.48 15.05 7.86
C ILE A 224 -4.44 13.91 8.24
N LYS A 225 -5.32 13.48 7.33
CA LYS A 225 -6.18 12.29 7.52
C LYS A 225 -5.45 10.99 7.26
N TYR A 226 -4.44 10.99 6.40
CA TYR A 226 -3.65 9.83 6.02
C TYR A 226 -2.16 10.10 6.24
N PRO A 227 -1.74 10.47 7.46
CA PRO A 227 -0.39 10.97 7.72
C PRO A 227 0.70 9.96 7.34
N ASP A 228 0.49 8.67 7.58
CA ASP A 228 1.47 7.62 7.28
C ASP A 228 1.82 7.59 5.78
N MET A 229 0.82 7.77 4.91
CA MET A 229 1.05 7.79 3.46
C MET A 229 1.86 9.01 3.03
N PHE A 230 1.50 10.20 3.51
CA PHE A 230 2.21 11.43 3.12
C PHE A 230 3.58 11.55 3.78
N TYR A 231 3.77 10.92 4.96
CA TYR A 231 5.09 10.77 5.57
C TYR A 231 6.00 9.85 4.75
N ALA A 232 5.48 8.75 4.21
CA ALA A 232 6.22 7.78 3.40
C ALA A 232 6.43 8.24 1.94
N ALA A 233 5.69 9.24 1.47
CA ALA A 233 5.78 9.71 0.09
C ALA A 233 6.91 10.74 -0.08
N ASP A 234 7.72 10.59 -1.12
CA ASP A 234 8.73 11.60 -1.51
C ASP A 234 8.10 12.74 -2.30
N VAL A 235 7.05 12.42 -3.06
CA VAL A 235 6.37 13.37 -3.95
C VAL A 235 4.86 13.30 -3.72
N MET A 236 4.23 14.47 -3.59
CA MET A 236 2.78 14.63 -3.69
C MET A 236 2.44 15.29 -5.02
N ILE A 237 1.60 14.63 -5.81
CA ILE A 237 1.00 15.22 -7.01
C ILE A 237 -0.41 15.69 -6.67
N LEU A 238 -0.67 17.00 -6.80
CA LEU A 238 -1.99 17.56 -6.74
C LEU A 238 -2.56 17.61 -8.16
N ASN A 239 -3.42 16.63 -8.47
CA ASN A 239 -3.97 16.40 -9.80
C ASN A 239 -5.33 17.09 -10.00
N LYS A 240 -5.72 17.23 -11.25
CA LYS A 240 -6.97 17.85 -11.73
C LYS A 240 -7.06 19.33 -11.38
N VAL A 241 -5.94 20.06 -11.41
CA VAL A 241 -5.91 21.51 -11.09
C VAL A 241 -6.78 22.34 -12.04
N ASP A 242 -7.07 21.83 -13.24
CA ASP A 242 -8.03 22.39 -14.18
C ASP A 242 -9.44 22.53 -13.61
N LEU A 243 -9.77 21.80 -12.54
CA LEU A 243 -11.07 21.91 -11.86
C LEU A 243 -11.10 22.97 -10.74
N LEU A 244 -9.95 23.52 -10.33
CA LEU A 244 -9.89 24.53 -9.25
C LEU A 244 -10.87 25.70 -9.42
N PRO A 245 -11.10 26.27 -10.64
CA PRO A 245 -12.07 27.36 -10.80
C PRO A 245 -13.51 26.99 -10.42
N TYR A 246 -13.83 25.71 -10.30
CA TYR A 246 -15.18 25.19 -10.03
C TYR A 246 -15.34 24.60 -8.63
N LEU A 247 -14.29 24.64 -7.80
CA LEU A 247 -14.24 23.97 -6.50
C LEU A 247 -13.85 24.94 -5.38
N ASN A 248 -14.33 24.65 -4.18
CA ASN A 248 -13.82 25.27 -2.96
C ASN A 248 -12.68 24.41 -2.41
N PHE A 249 -11.51 24.50 -3.04
CA PHE A 249 -10.31 23.78 -2.60
C PHE A 249 -9.19 24.78 -2.36
N ASP A 250 -8.64 24.77 -1.15
CA ASP A 250 -7.53 25.62 -0.75
C ASP A 250 -6.19 24.87 -0.97
N VAL A 251 -5.53 25.23 -2.07
CA VAL A 251 -4.27 24.60 -2.50
C VAL A 251 -3.16 24.84 -1.47
N GLU A 252 -3.01 26.08 -0.98
CA GLU A 252 -1.94 26.44 -0.04
C GLU A 252 -2.12 25.68 1.28
N LYS A 253 -3.35 25.60 1.78
CA LYS A 253 -3.68 24.86 2.98
C LYS A 253 -3.40 23.35 2.82
N CYS A 254 -3.70 22.77 1.65
CA CYS A 254 -3.38 21.38 1.36
C CYS A 254 -1.86 21.13 1.39
N ILE A 255 -1.08 22.03 0.78
CA ILE A 255 0.39 21.96 0.78
C ILE A 255 0.94 22.12 2.19
N ASP A 256 0.41 23.05 2.97
CA ASP A 256 0.81 23.23 4.37
C ASP A 256 0.53 21.98 5.20
N PHE A 257 -0.61 21.34 5.04
CA PHE A 257 -0.90 20.08 5.70
C PHE A 257 0.06 18.95 5.28
N ALA A 258 0.40 18.86 4.00
CA ALA A 258 1.37 17.87 3.54
C ALA A 258 2.75 18.12 4.17
N ARG A 259 3.20 19.37 4.23
CA ARG A 259 4.48 19.76 4.84
C ARG A 259 4.51 19.64 6.37
N GLN A 260 3.37 19.77 7.04
CA GLN A 260 3.27 19.46 8.48
C GLN A 260 3.54 17.98 8.75
N VAL A 261 3.13 17.08 7.85
CA VAL A 261 3.35 15.63 7.96
C VAL A 261 4.76 15.26 7.49
N ASN A 262 5.19 15.80 6.36
CA ASN A 262 6.50 15.54 5.76
C ASN A 262 7.09 16.86 5.23
N PRO A 263 8.00 17.49 5.99
CA PRO A 263 8.60 18.78 5.60
C PRO A 263 9.37 18.75 4.27
N ASP A 264 9.88 17.59 3.89
CA ASP A 264 10.72 17.38 2.71
C ASP A 264 9.91 16.95 1.46
N ILE A 265 8.59 16.79 1.60
CA ILE A 265 7.73 16.33 0.49
C ILE A 265 7.76 17.32 -0.69
N ARG A 266 8.14 16.82 -1.87
CA ARG A 266 8.04 17.61 -3.09
C ARG A 266 6.59 17.67 -3.55
N VAL A 267 6.07 18.86 -3.84
CA VAL A 267 4.70 19.05 -4.33
C VAL A 267 4.74 19.48 -5.79
N MET A 268 4.00 18.79 -6.63
CA MET A 268 3.76 19.15 -8.02
C MET A 268 2.26 19.32 -8.26
N GLN A 269 1.89 20.38 -8.95
CA GLN A 269 0.51 20.68 -9.30
C GLN A 269 0.33 20.47 -10.80
N LEU A 270 -0.62 19.60 -11.18
CA LEU A 270 -0.84 19.28 -12.59
C LEU A 270 -2.28 18.85 -12.91
N SER A 271 -2.60 18.81 -14.18
CA SER A 271 -3.78 18.14 -14.69
C SER A 271 -3.41 17.12 -15.76
N ALA A 272 -3.66 15.86 -15.49
CA ALA A 272 -3.49 14.78 -16.46
C ALA A 272 -4.40 14.96 -17.70
N THR A 273 -5.49 15.70 -17.57
CA THR A 273 -6.47 15.95 -18.65
C THR A 273 -6.09 17.16 -19.52
N SER A 274 -5.84 18.31 -18.92
CA SER A 274 -5.51 19.54 -19.67
C SER A 274 -4.05 19.58 -20.13
N GLY A 275 -3.16 18.90 -19.44
CA GLY A 275 -1.72 18.93 -19.68
C GLY A 275 -0.98 19.99 -18.85
N GLU A 276 -1.69 20.80 -18.07
CA GLU A 276 -1.09 21.78 -17.18
C GLU A 276 -0.14 21.11 -16.18
N GLY A 277 1.07 21.66 -16.01
CA GLY A 277 2.08 21.20 -15.06
C GLY A 277 2.77 19.89 -15.42
N LEU A 278 2.43 19.22 -16.54
CA LEU A 278 3.01 17.91 -16.89
C LEU A 278 4.50 17.97 -17.25
N GLU A 279 5.00 19.07 -17.81
CA GLU A 279 6.43 19.16 -18.18
C GLU A 279 7.34 19.07 -16.96
N GLU A 280 6.99 19.67 -15.81
CA GLU A 280 7.74 19.54 -14.58
C GLU A 280 7.82 18.06 -14.14
N TRP A 281 6.70 17.32 -14.24
CA TRP A 281 6.63 15.91 -13.94
C TRP A 281 7.50 15.07 -14.87
N PHE A 282 7.45 15.33 -16.19
CA PHE A 282 8.24 14.61 -17.17
C PHE A 282 9.75 14.87 -17.04
N ASP A 283 10.12 16.12 -16.78
CA ASP A 283 11.53 16.50 -16.57
C ASP A 283 12.08 15.88 -15.28
N TRP A 284 11.27 15.81 -14.21
CA TRP A 284 11.67 15.15 -12.98
C TRP A 284 11.90 13.63 -13.18
N ILE A 285 11.04 12.97 -13.96
CA ILE A 285 11.24 11.56 -14.32
C ILE A 285 12.55 11.38 -15.10
N GLY A 286 12.78 12.23 -16.11
CA GLY A 286 14.01 12.18 -16.93
C GLY A 286 15.27 12.36 -16.09
N GLN A 287 15.29 13.35 -15.18
CA GLN A 287 16.40 13.58 -14.25
C GLN A 287 16.63 12.37 -13.33
N GLY A 288 15.55 11.76 -12.82
CA GLY A 288 15.63 10.56 -11.99
C GLY A 288 16.23 9.36 -12.73
N LEU A 289 15.83 9.17 -13.98
CA LEU A 289 16.37 8.12 -14.85
C LEU A 289 17.85 8.33 -15.15
N ASP A 290 18.26 9.57 -15.46
CA ASP A 290 19.67 9.88 -15.72
C ASP A 290 20.52 9.61 -14.49
N ALA A 291 20.07 10.02 -13.29
CA ALA A 291 20.75 9.74 -12.03
C ALA A 291 20.85 8.22 -11.75
N ALA A 292 19.81 7.43 -12.07
CA ALA A 292 19.83 5.97 -11.92
C ALA A 292 20.87 5.32 -12.85
N LYS A 293 20.96 5.79 -14.11
CA LYS A 293 21.95 5.33 -15.08
C LYS A 293 23.38 5.68 -14.66
N GLU A 294 23.60 6.85 -14.10
CA GLU A 294 24.92 7.27 -13.58
C GLU A 294 25.36 6.39 -12.39
N LYS A 295 24.47 6.12 -11.43
CA LYS A 295 24.75 5.22 -10.30
C LYS A 295 25.13 3.81 -10.74
N LYS A 296 24.51 3.28 -11.81
CA LYS A 296 24.88 1.97 -12.38
C LYS A 296 26.31 1.96 -12.94
N ARG A 297 26.79 3.10 -13.47
CA ARG A 297 28.12 3.21 -14.10
C ARG A 297 29.25 3.39 -13.10
N ALA A 298 28.92 3.82 -11.86
CA ALA A 298 29.89 4.07 -10.79
C ALA A 298 30.25 2.78 -10.05
#